data_9dfc7fb7a5700a8781e3cb80f35841b8
#
_entry.id   9dfc7fb7a5700a8781e3cb80f35841b8
#
_cell.length_a   1.000
_cell.length_b   1.000
_cell.length_c   1.000
_cell.angle_alpha   90.00
_cell.angle_beta   90.00
_cell.angle_gamma   90.00
#
_symmetry.space_group_name_H-M   'P 1'
#
loop_
_entity.id
_entity.type
_entity.pdbx_description
1 polymer ?
#
loop_
_entity_poly.entity_id
_entity_poly.type
_entity_poly.pdbx_seq_one_letter_code
_entity_poly.pdbx_strand_id
1 'polypeptide(L)'
;MSRFDALKQQFASPPAEFTPIPFWFWNDELTRDEILRQLRDFHAKEVDGFVIHPRMGLPRSMPYLSDAYMDLVELAVSEAHRLGMKVILYDEGMYPSGSANGLVVKENPDYASRGLQMREYPCGLEGAVVPVTLEAGERLVSVQAVRKLGEREIDPASTVVLDVDGDGVRFVPPPYGDWSVLLFVDTYSKGTIRGVHPGQDDGEPDAPAAADLLNPEAV
;
A
#
# COMPACT_ATOMS: atom_id res chain seq x y z
N MET A 1 -41.86 9.62 -30.12
CA MET A 1 -41.57 9.76 -28.67
C MET A 1 -40.60 10.91 -28.51
N SER A 2 -40.91 11.88 -27.68
CA SER A 2 -39.96 12.99 -27.42
C SER A 2 -38.75 12.46 -26.67
N ARG A 3 -37.62 13.18 -26.78
CA ARG A 3 -36.42 12.86 -25.98
C ARG A 3 -36.70 12.84 -24.47
N PHE A 4 -37.64 13.69 -24.04
CA PHE A 4 -38.08 13.76 -22.65
C PHE A 4 -38.89 12.51 -22.23
N ASP A 5 -39.77 11.99 -23.09
CA ASP A 5 -40.52 10.77 -22.80
C ASP A 5 -39.57 9.55 -22.73
N ALA A 6 -38.57 9.49 -23.61
CA ALA A 6 -37.55 8.45 -23.59
C ALA A 6 -36.74 8.48 -22.28
N LEU A 7 -36.33 9.66 -21.81
CA LEU A 7 -35.63 9.81 -20.52
C LEU A 7 -36.52 9.41 -19.34
N LYS A 8 -37.80 9.78 -19.35
CA LYS A 8 -38.72 9.35 -18.28
C LYS A 8 -38.88 7.83 -18.24
N GLN A 9 -38.95 7.20 -19.40
CA GLN A 9 -39.05 5.74 -19.49
C GLN A 9 -37.78 5.07 -18.97
N GLN A 10 -36.60 5.57 -19.38
CA GLN A 10 -35.31 5.05 -18.89
C GLN A 10 -35.12 5.27 -17.38
N PHE A 11 -35.65 6.36 -16.85
CA PHE A 11 -35.61 6.60 -15.39
C PHE A 11 -36.54 5.64 -14.63
N ALA A 12 -37.72 5.35 -15.16
CA ALA A 12 -38.68 4.46 -14.53
C ALA A 12 -38.29 2.97 -14.65
N SER A 13 -37.57 2.62 -15.72
CA SER A 13 -37.05 1.28 -15.98
C SER A 13 -35.63 1.39 -16.56
N PRO A 14 -34.63 1.56 -15.72
CA PRO A 14 -33.26 1.75 -16.18
C PRO A 14 -32.73 0.51 -16.89
N PRO A 15 -32.04 0.66 -18.04
CA PRO A 15 -31.31 -0.46 -18.62
C PRO A 15 -30.20 -0.97 -17.69
N ALA A 16 -29.80 -2.24 -17.85
CA ALA A 16 -28.82 -2.91 -17.04
C ALA A 16 -27.43 -2.22 -16.98
N GLU A 17 -27.14 -1.32 -17.93
CA GLU A 17 -25.91 -0.52 -17.91
C GLU A 17 -25.87 0.53 -16.79
N PHE A 18 -27.02 0.87 -16.19
CA PHE A 18 -27.14 1.79 -15.06
C PHE A 18 -27.33 1.06 -13.71
N THR A 19 -27.06 -0.24 -13.68
CA THR A 19 -27.11 -1.04 -12.45
C THR A 19 -26.04 -0.59 -11.45
N PRO A 20 -26.26 -0.74 -10.14
CA PRO A 20 -25.18 -0.70 -9.18
C PRO A 20 -24.14 -1.78 -9.50
N ILE A 21 -22.85 -1.43 -9.38
CA ILE A 21 -21.73 -2.35 -9.58
C ILE A 21 -20.93 -2.42 -8.28
N PRO A 22 -21.34 -3.28 -7.33
CA PRO A 22 -20.69 -3.38 -6.04
C PRO A 22 -19.30 -4.01 -6.12
N PHE A 23 -18.40 -3.62 -5.21
CA PHE A 23 -17.28 -4.45 -4.86
C PHE A 23 -17.78 -5.70 -4.16
N TRP A 24 -17.62 -6.84 -4.80
CA TRP A 24 -18.00 -8.12 -4.25
C TRP A 24 -16.79 -8.72 -3.53
N PHE A 25 -16.75 -8.50 -2.22
CA PHE A 25 -15.62 -8.90 -1.39
C PHE A 25 -15.55 -10.42 -1.24
N TRP A 26 -14.46 -10.99 -1.71
CA TRP A 26 -14.08 -12.38 -1.47
C TRP A 26 -13.18 -12.40 -0.23
N ASN A 27 -13.81 -12.57 0.92
CA ASN A 27 -13.20 -12.39 2.23
C ASN A 27 -13.57 -13.49 3.24
N ASP A 28 -13.95 -14.65 2.76
CA ASP A 28 -14.28 -15.85 3.54
C ASP A 28 -13.99 -17.09 2.68
N GLU A 29 -14.30 -18.27 3.19
CA GLU A 29 -14.23 -19.49 2.41
C GLU A 29 -15.10 -19.42 1.16
N LEU A 30 -14.50 -19.67 0.01
CA LEU A 30 -15.17 -19.60 -1.27
C LEU A 30 -15.53 -21.01 -1.73
N THR A 31 -16.81 -21.21 -2.04
CA THR A 31 -17.30 -22.43 -2.66
C THR A 31 -18.00 -22.14 -3.97
N ARG A 32 -17.93 -23.08 -4.90
CA ARG A 32 -18.60 -22.98 -6.22
C ARG A 32 -20.11 -22.70 -6.07
N ASP A 33 -20.75 -23.40 -5.15
CA ASP A 33 -22.19 -23.30 -4.93
C ASP A 33 -22.58 -21.93 -4.38
N GLU A 34 -21.81 -21.40 -3.44
CA GLU A 34 -22.08 -20.08 -2.85
C GLU A 34 -21.84 -18.95 -3.85
N ILE A 35 -20.76 -19.02 -4.65
CA ILE A 35 -20.51 -18.08 -5.74
C ILE A 35 -21.69 -18.05 -6.71
N LEU A 36 -22.14 -19.21 -7.18
CA LEU A 36 -23.29 -19.30 -8.09
C LEU A 36 -24.58 -18.80 -7.44
N ARG A 37 -24.81 -19.11 -6.18
CA ARG A 37 -25.98 -18.64 -5.43
C ARG A 37 -26.00 -17.11 -5.33
N GLN A 38 -24.87 -16.49 -4.96
CA GLN A 38 -24.77 -15.04 -4.83
C GLN A 38 -24.96 -14.33 -6.15
N LEU A 39 -24.35 -14.81 -7.24
CA LEU A 39 -24.52 -14.21 -8.57
C LEU A 39 -25.97 -14.25 -9.05
N ARG A 40 -26.67 -15.36 -8.84
CA ARG A 40 -28.08 -15.50 -9.16
C ARG A 40 -28.96 -14.58 -8.30
N ASP A 41 -28.58 -14.39 -7.02
CA ASP A 41 -29.27 -13.46 -6.13
C ASP A 41 -29.03 -12.00 -6.55
N PHE A 42 -27.83 -11.63 -6.98
CA PHE A 42 -27.55 -10.32 -7.57
C PHE A 42 -28.45 -10.06 -8.79
N HIS A 43 -28.41 -10.97 -9.74
CA HIS A 43 -29.22 -10.84 -10.97
C HIS A 43 -30.72 -10.78 -10.67
N ALA A 44 -31.23 -11.60 -9.76
CA ALA A 44 -32.62 -11.59 -9.35
C ALA A 44 -33.08 -10.28 -8.68
N LYS A 45 -32.12 -9.49 -8.17
CA LYS A 45 -32.33 -8.17 -7.58
C LYS A 45 -31.93 -7.01 -8.51
N GLU A 46 -31.79 -7.29 -9.79
CA GLU A 46 -31.43 -6.29 -10.80
C GLU A 46 -30.05 -5.64 -10.56
N VAL A 47 -29.13 -6.35 -9.88
CA VAL A 47 -27.71 -6.00 -9.79
C VAL A 47 -27.00 -6.78 -10.89
N ASP A 48 -26.83 -6.14 -12.05
CA ASP A 48 -26.34 -6.78 -13.26
C ASP A 48 -24.86 -6.48 -13.55
N GLY A 49 -24.09 -6.18 -12.51
CA GLY A 49 -22.64 -6.01 -12.59
C GLY A 49 -21.97 -6.11 -11.23
N PHE A 50 -20.68 -6.43 -11.21
CA PHE A 50 -19.88 -6.53 -9.97
C PHE A 50 -18.40 -6.42 -10.26
N VAL A 51 -17.65 -6.19 -9.18
CA VAL A 51 -16.17 -6.24 -9.14
C VAL A 51 -15.77 -7.39 -8.25
N ILE A 52 -15.04 -8.38 -8.75
CA ILE A 52 -14.44 -9.42 -7.89
C ILE A 52 -13.29 -8.76 -7.11
N HIS A 53 -13.43 -8.72 -5.80
CA HIS A 53 -12.47 -8.01 -4.94
C HIS A 53 -11.95 -8.94 -3.84
N PRO A 54 -10.77 -9.55 -4.02
CA PRO A 54 -10.15 -10.32 -2.95
C PRO A 54 -9.81 -9.38 -1.79
N ARG A 55 -10.15 -9.80 -0.58
CA ARG A 55 -10.00 -8.98 0.62
C ARG A 55 -9.46 -9.83 1.77
N MET A 56 -9.12 -9.16 2.88
CA MET A 56 -8.81 -9.84 4.14
C MET A 56 -9.92 -10.82 4.52
N GLY A 57 -9.52 -12.01 4.94
CA GLY A 57 -10.43 -13.13 5.15
C GLY A 57 -10.43 -14.15 4.03
N LEU A 58 -9.82 -13.86 2.85
CA LEU A 58 -9.55 -14.90 1.85
C LEU A 58 -8.68 -15.99 2.49
N PRO A 59 -9.09 -17.27 2.46
CA PRO A 59 -8.38 -18.35 3.15
C PRO A 59 -6.92 -18.46 2.68
N ARG A 60 -6.00 -18.66 3.62
CA ARG A 60 -4.58 -18.91 3.29
C ARG A 60 -4.37 -20.20 2.49
N SER A 61 -5.32 -21.14 2.56
CA SER A 61 -5.36 -22.36 1.74
C SER A 61 -5.69 -22.09 0.27
N MET A 62 -6.19 -20.89 -0.05
CA MET A 62 -6.50 -20.42 -1.40
C MET A 62 -5.73 -19.11 -1.67
N PRO A 63 -4.43 -19.17 -1.92
CA PRO A 63 -3.64 -17.97 -2.18
C PRO A 63 -4.17 -17.20 -3.40
N TYR A 64 -4.08 -15.88 -3.34
CA TYR A 64 -4.36 -15.01 -4.48
C TYR A 64 -3.57 -15.44 -5.72
N LEU A 65 -4.21 -15.48 -6.88
CA LEU A 65 -3.69 -15.96 -8.17
C LEU A 65 -3.31 -17.46 -8.21
N SER A 66 -3.62 -18.26 -7.18
CA SER A 66 -3.49 -19.71 -7.29
C SER A 66 -4.49 -20.29 -8.31
N ASP A 67 -4.20 -21.49 -8.84
CA ASP A 67 -5.11 -22.17 -9.76
C ASP A 67 -6.53 -22.31 -9.18
N ALA A 68 -6.62 -22.70 -7.90
CA ALA A 68 -7.90 -22.82 -7.22
C ALA A 68 -8.67 -21.49 -7.14
N TYR A 69 -7.96 -20.35 -6.92
CA TYR A 69 -8.56 -19.02 -6.96
C TYR A 69 -9.05 -18.69 -8.37
N MET A 70 -8.20 -18.92 -9.38
CA MET A 70 -8.52 -18.63 -10.78
C MET A 70 -9.66 -19.48 -11.32
N ASP A 71 -9.79 -20.76 -10.91
CA ASP A 71 -10.94 -21.62 -11.23
C ASP A 71 -12.27 -21.03 -10.73
N LEU A 72 -12.27 -20.35 -9.58
CA LEU A 72 -13.45 -19.68 -9.05
C LEU A 72 -13.73 -18.35 -9.78
N VAL A 73 -12.68 -17.63 -10.18
CA VAL A 73 -12.82 -16.44 -11.04
C VAL A 73 -13.43 -16.83 -12.38
N GLU A 74 -12.93 -17.88 -13.02
CA GLU A 74 -13.47 -18.40 -14.28
C GLU A 74 -14.94 -18.81 -14.13
N LEU A 75 -15.28 -19.51 -13.05
CA LEU A 75 -16.66 -19.88 -12.74
C LEU A 75 -17.56 -18.64 -12.64
N ALA A 76 -17.11 -17.64 -11.87
CA ALA A 76 -17.89 -16.42 -11.65
C ALA A 76 -18.10 -15.63 -12.94
N VAL A 77 -17.06 -15.49 -13.76
CA VAL A 77 -17.11 -14.79 -15.06
C VAL A 77 -18.01 -15.55 -16.04
N SER A 78 -17.92 -16.87 -16.08
CA SER A 78 -18.73 -17.71 -16.95
C SER A 78 -20.21 -17.64 -16.60
N GLU A 79 -20.58 -17.69 -15.31
CA GLU A 79 -21.96 -17.54 -14.86
C GLU A 79 -22.48 -16.12 -15.10
N ALA A 80 -21.65 -15.09 -14.85
CA ALA A 80 -22.00 -13.72 -15.16
C ALA A 80 -22.31 -13.53 -16.65
N HIS A 81 -21.48 -14.10 -17.53
CA HIS A 81 -21.74 -14.08 -18.97
C HIS A 81 -23.08 -14.74 -19.32
N ARG A 82 -23.38 -15.92 -18.74
CA ARG A 82 -24.63 -16.64 -18.92
C ARG A 82 -25.85 -15.82 -18.49
N LEU A 83 -25.70 -15.01 -17.44
CA LEU A 83 -26.76 -14.14 -16.90
C LEU A 83 -26.84 -12.76 -17.59
N GLY A 84 -25.93 -12.45 -18.50
CA GLY A 84 -25.84 -11.13 -19.16
C GLY A 84 -25.31 -10.03 -18.23
N MET A 85 -24.67 -10.40 -17.11
CA MET A 85 -24.09 -9.46 -16.15
C MET A 85 -22.74 -8.93 -16.65
N LYS A 86 -22.33 -7.79 -16.11
CA LYS A 86 -21.03 -7.15 -16.38
C LYS A 86 -20.03 -7.47 -15.26
N VAL A 87 -18.81 -7.75 -15.65
CA VAL A 87 -17.71 -7.95 -14.71
C VAL A 87 -16.68 -6.85 -14.93
N ILE A 88 -16.28 -6.19 -13.85
CA ILE A 88 -15.15 -5.26 -13.85
C ILE A 88 -13.95 -6.00 -13.29
N LEU A 89 -12.85 -5.97 -14.02
CA LEU A 89 -11.57 -6.49 -13.55
C LEU A 89 -11.03 -5.60 -12.44
N TYR A 90 -10.62 -6.24 -11.35
CA TYR A 90 -9.90 -5.63 -10.26
C TYR A 90 -8.59 -6.41 -10.08
N ASP A 91 -7.48 -5.75 -10.30
CA ASP A 91 -6.15 -6.36 -10.43
C ASP A 91 -5.36 -6.44 -9.10
N GLU A 92 -5.96 -6.03 -8.01
CA GLU A 92 -5.29 -6.01 -6.71
C GLU A 92 -5.65 -7.22 -5.86
N GLY A 93 -4.63 -7.89 -5.32
CA GLY A 93 -4.83 -8.92 -4.32
C GLY A 93 -5.11 -8.37 -2.92
N MET A 94 -4.64 -7.18 -2.63
CA MET A 94 -4.82 -6.41 -1.39
C MET A 94 -4.39 -4.95 -1.65
N TYR A 95 -4.76 -4.05 -0.74
CA TYR A 95 -4.29 -2.67 -0.78
C TYR A 95 -2.95 -2.52 -0.03
N PRO A 96 -2.01 -1.68 -0.50
CA PRO A 96 -2.04 -0.85 -1.70
C PRO A 96 -1.77 -1.62 -3.00
N SER A 97 -2.11 -0.99 -4.14
CA SER A 97 -1.94 -1.53 -5.49
C SER A 97 -0.50 -1.93 -5.83
N GLY A 98 -0.35 -2.86 -6.77
CA GLY A 98 0.95 -3.27 -7.32
C GLY A 98 1.72 -4.30 -6.52
N SER A 99 1.25 -4.67 -5.34
CA SER A 99 1.94 -5.66 -4.49
C SER A 99 1.55 -7.11 -4.79
N ALA A 100 0.48 -7.33 -5.57
CA ALA A 100 -0.06 -8.66 -5.88
C ALA A 100 -0.17 -9.57 -4.63
N ASN A 101 -0.78 -9.07 -3.55
CA ASN A 101 -0.85 -9.75 -2.25
C ASN A 101 0.54 -10.15 -1.67
N GLY A 102 1.56 -9.31 -1.90
CA GLY A 102 2.93 -9.54 -1.44
C GLY A 102 3.77 -10.45 -2.33
N LEU A 103 3.25 -10.92 -3.45
CA LEU A 103 4.00 -11.80 -4.37
C LEU A 103 5.22 -11.08 -4.96
N VAL A 104 5.13 -9.78 -5.25
CA VAL A 104 6.22 -8.96 -5.78
C VAL A 104 7.41 -8.94 -4.81
N VAL A 105 7.17 -8.61 -3.54
CA VAL A 105 8.23 -8.56 -2.52
C VAL A 105 8.72 -9.96 -2.13
N LYS A 106 7.87 -10.98 -2.26
CA LYS A 106 8.27 -12.38 -2.05
C LYS A 106 9.25 -12.84 -3.13
N GLU A 107 9.08 -12.41 -4.36
CA GLU A 107 10.02 -12.69 -5.47
C GLU A 107 11.38 -12.06 -5.21
N ASN A 108 11.40 -10.78 -4.82
CA ASN A 108 12.63 -10.09 -4.46
C ASN A 108 12.36 -9.08 -3.32
N PRO A 109 12.93 -9.28 -2.12
CA PRO A 109 12.79 -8.37 -0.99
C PRO A 109 13.23 -6.92 -1.27
N ASP A 110 14.12 -6.71 -2.22
CA ASP A 110 14.58 -5.37 -2.61
C ASP A 110 13.50 -4.55 -3.36
N TYR A 111 12.41 -5.21 -3.76
CA TYR A 111 11.24 -4.56 -4.36
C TYR A 111 10.29 -3.95 -3.31
N ALA A 112 10.58 -4.12 -2.01
CA ALA A 112 9.79 -3.48 -0.95
C ALA A 112 9.93 -1.95 -1.00
N SER A 113 8.83 -1.27 -0.72
CA SER A 113 8.80 0.19 -0.71
C SER A 113 9.79 0.76 0.30
N ARG A 114 10.43 1.86 -0.10
CA ARG A 114 11.49 2.52 0.67
C ARG A 114 11.04 3.92 1.11
N GLY A 115 11.74 4.47 2.07
CA GLY A 115 11.48 5.81 2.57
C GLY A 115 12.70 6.44 3.20
N LEU A 116 12.67 7.75 3.32
CA LEU A 116 13.71 8.51 4.02
C LEU A 116 13.35 8.60 5.50
N GLN A 117 14.19 8.05 6.36
CA GLN A 117 14.12 8.21 7.81
C GLN A 117 15.12 9.24 8.30
N MET A 118 14.69 10.10 9.20
CA MET A 118 15.57 11.03 9.92
C MET A 118 15.75 10.57 11.37
N ARG A 119 17.00 10.49 11.81
CA ARG A 119 17.36 10.27 13.22
C ARG A 119 18.03 11.53 13.75
N GLU A 120 17.55 12.08 14.86
CA GLU A 120 18.06 13.31 15.45
C GLU A 120 18.86 13.03 16.72
N TYR A 121 20.05 13.64 16.81
CA TYR A 121 20.95 13.55 17.94
C TYR A 121 21.27 14.96 18.44
N PRO A 122 20.73 15.37 19.61
CA PRO A 122 21.03 16.68 20.19
C PRO A 122 22.53 16.82 20.53
N CYS A 123 23.07 18.01 20.28
CA CYS A 123 24.47 18.32 20.56
C CYS A 123 24.61 19.20 21.80
N GLY A 124 25.41 18.74 22.78
CA GLY A 124 25.85 19.58 23.87
C GLY A 124 26.96 20.57 23.45
N LEU A 125 27.27 21.54 24.29
CA LEU A 125 28.32 22.56 24.04
C LEU A 125 29.72 21.95 23.80
N GLU A 126 29.99 20.79 24.38
CA GLU A 126 31.24 20.05 24.19
C GLU A 126 31.31 19.27 22.87
N GLY A 127 30.24 19.33 22.10
CA GLY A 127 30.07 18.58 20.88
C GLY A 127 29.34 17.24 21.05
N ALA A 128 29.16 16.55 19.94
CA ALA A 128 28.59 15.21 19.89
C ALA A 128 29.48 14.29 19.05
N VAL A 129 29.57 13.04 19.47
CA VAL A 129 30.04 11.93 18.65
C VAL A 129 28.79 11.08 18.33
N VAL A 130 28.34 11.10 17.08
CA VAL A 130 27.15 10.42 16.67
C VAL A 130 27.55 9.15 15.93
N PRO A 131 27.14 7.97 16.43
CA PRO A 131 27.39 6.73 15.72
C PRO A 131 26.52 6.67 14.43
N VAL A 132 27.13 6.25 13.34
CA VAL A 132 26.43 5.97 12.08
C VAL A 132 26.23 4.46 11.98
N THR A 133 25.20 3.98 12.68
CA THR A 133 24.85 2.55 12.66
C THR A 133 23.68 2.36 11.67
N LEU A 134 23.89 1.52 10.67
CA LEU A 134 22.91 1.16 9.67
C LEU A 134 22.42 -0.27 9.91
N GLU A 135 21.13 -0.48 9.82
CA GLU A 135 20.53 -1.82 9.82
C GLU A 135 20.67 -2.49 8.44
N ALA A 136 20.38 -3.77 8.39
CA ALA A 136 20.44 -4.50 7.12
C ALA A 136 19.50 -3.86 6.07
N GLY A 137 20.04 -3.56 4.89
CA GLY A 137 19.30 -2.92 3.80
C GLY A 137 19.17 -1.39 3.91
N GLU A 138 19.66 -0.78 4.98
CA GLU A 138 19.71 0.69 5.08
C GLU A 138 20.90 1.27 4.30
N ARG A 139 20.69 2.49 3.80
CA ARG A 139 21.73 3.25 3.09
C ARG A 139 21.81 4.65 3.68
N LEU A 140 23.04 5.08 4.03
CA LEU A 140 23.26 6.45 4.45
C LEU A 140 23.03 7.41 3.26
N VAL A 141 22.18 8.41 3.47
CA VAL A 141 21.93 9.47 2.50
C VAL A 141 22.77 10.70 2.83
N SER A 142 22.72 11.16 4.08
CA SER A 142 23.43 12.36 4.51
C SER A 142 23.50 12.44 6.04
N VAL A 143 24.54 13.07 6.54
CA VAL A 143 24.61 13.53 7.93
C VAL A 143 24.77 15.03 7.94
N GLN A 144 23.93 15.74 8.71
CA GLN A 144 23.90 17.18 8.71
C GLN A 144 23.83 17.72 10.13
N ALA A 145 24.61 18.74 10.46
CA ALA A 145 24.40 19.53 11.67
C ALA A 145 23.54 20.75 11.35
N VAL A 146 22.57 21.02 12.21
CA VAL A 146 21.62 22.14 12.06
C VAL A 146 21.41 22.84 13.39
N ARG A 147 21.20 24.16 13.35
CA ARG A 147 20.76 24.92 14.52
C ARG A 147 19.23 24.79 14.66
N LYS A 148 18.79 24.49 15.86
CA LYS A 148 17.35 24.43 16.20
C LYS A 148 16.85 25.84 16.55
N LEU A 149 15.68 26.17 16.02
CA LEU A 149 14.91 27.38 16.36
C LEU A 149 13.73 27.02 17.28
N GLY A 150 13.36 25.77 17.33
CA GLY A 150 12.30 25.21 18.15
C GLY A 150 12.30 23.69 18.07
N GLU A 151 11.35 23.04 18.72
CA GLU A 151 11.26 21.57 18.76
C GLU A 151 11.21 20.94 17.36
N ARG A 152 10.46 21.55 16.43
CA ARG A 152 10.27 21.08 15.05
C ARG A 152 10.76 22.07 13.99
N GLU A 153 11.55 23.05 14.40
CA GLU A 153 12.00 24.12 13.53
C GLU A 153 13.52 24.22 13.54
N ILE A 154 14.10 24.29 12.36
CA ILE A 154 15.54 24.45 12.15
C ILE A 154 15.83 25.75 11.41
N ASP A 155 17.06 26.25 11.54
CA ASP A 155 17.59 27.30 10.69
C ASP A 155 18.27 26.67 9.45
N PRO A 156 17.64 26.68 8.28
CA PRO A 156 18.22 26.06 7.09
C PRO A 156 19.57 26.66 6.68
N ALA A 157 19.79 27.95 6.97
CA ALA A 157 21.05 28.63 6.66
C ALA A 157 22.21 28.15 7.52
N SER A 158 21.94 27.48 8.63
CA SER A 158 22.95 26.90 9.53
C SER A 158 23.41 25.51 9.11
N THR A 159 22.78 24.90 8.09
CA THR A 159 23.05 23.51 7.74
C THR A 159 24.47 23.28 7.28
N VAL A 160 25.15 22.34 7.92
CA VAL A 160 26.47 21.88 7.58
C VAL A 160 26.41 20.38 7.29
N VAL A 161 26.78 19.96 6.08
CA VAL A 161 26.95 18.55 5.75
C VAL A 161 28.23 18.04 6.38
N LEU A 162 28.14 16.91 7.07
CA LEU A 162 29.25 16.30 7.82
C LEU A 162 29.75 15.05 7.11
N ASP A 163 31.05 14.90 7.05
CA ASP A 163 31.70 13.69 6.56
C ASP A 163 31.71 12.61 7.65
N VAL A 164 31.45 11.37 7.26
CA VAL A 164 31.54 10.21 8.14
C VAL A 164 32.99 9.71 8.19
N ASP A 165 33.54 9.59 9.37
CA ASP A 165 34.89 9.02 9.61
C ASP A 165 34.73 7.73 10.41
N GLY A 166 35.09 6.60 9.81
CA GLY A 166 34.82 5.28 10.40
C GLY A 166 33.34 5.04 10.63
N ASP A 167 32.95 4.74 11.86
CA ASP A 167 31.57 4.36 12.24
C ASP A 167 30.76 5.56 12.77
N GLY A 168 31.27 6.80 12.62
CA GLY A 168 30.60 7.93 13.24
C GLY A 168 30.95 9.28 12.68
N VAL A 169 30.32 10.28 13.25
CA VAL A 169 30.55 11.70 12.97
C VAL A 169 30.84 12.45 14.24
N ARG A 170 31.83 13.31 14.20
CA ARG A 170 32.12 14.26 15.28
C ARG A 170 31.69 15.66 14.83
N PHE A 171 30.91 16.31 15.67
CA PHE A 171 30.50 17.70 15.45
C PHE A 171 30.68 18.49 16.76
N VAL A 172 31.33 19.64 16.68
CA VAL A 172 31.45 20.60 17.78
C VAL A 172 30.66 21.85 17.37
N PRO A 173 29.54 22.15 18.03
CA PRO A 173 28.70 23.28 17.64
C PRO A 173 29.37 24.62 17.98
N PRO A 174 28.99 25.70 17.29
CA PRO A 174 29.30 27.06 17.77
C PRO A 174 28.79 27.28 19.19
N PRO A 175 29.38 28.18 19.96
CA PRO A 175 29.06 28.36 21.38
C PRO A 175 27.73 29.10 21.63
N TYR A 176 26.84 29.12 20.65
CA TYR A 176 25.53 29.76 20.71
C TYR A 176 24.49 28.95 19.96
N GLY A 177 23.25 28.99 20.48
CA GLY A 177 22.11 28.24 19.92
C GLY A 177 22.14 26.77 20.29
N ASP A 178 21.00 26.14 20.05
CA ASP A 178 20.81 24.72 20.20
C ASP A 178 21.11 24.02 18.88
N TRP A 179 21.86 22.95 18.91
CA TRP A 179 22.28 22.23 17.70
C TRP A 179 21.88 20.75 17.79
N SER A 180 21.58 20.19 16.63
CA SER A 180 21.40 18.74 16.48
C SER A 180 22.14 18.23 15.25
N VAL A 181 22.59 16.98 15.33
CA VAL A 181 23.03 16.21 14.16
C VAL A 181 21.87 15.39 13.66
N LEU A 182 21.55 15.54 12.38
CA LEU A 182 20.49 14.82 11.68
C LEU A 182 21.13 13.76 10.78
N LEU A 183 20.77 12.52 11.01
CA LEU A 183 21.18 11.39 10.17
C LEU A 183 20.01 11.02 9.26
N PHE A 184 20.19 11.13 7.96
CA PHE A 184 19.20 10.74 6.96
C PHE A 184 19.56 9.39 6.37
N VAL A 185 18.64 8.46 6.46
CA VAL A 185 18.82 7.07 6.05
C VAL A 185 17.70 6.67 5.09
N ASP A 186 18.09 6.14 3.93
CA ASP A 186 17.19 5.42 3.06
C ASP A 186 16.98 4.01 3.64
N THR A 187 15.74 3.68 3.96
CA THR A 187 15.37 2.42 4.62
C THR A 187 14.08 1.86 4.03
N TYR A 188 13.82 0.59 4.31
CA TYR A 188 12.53 0.02 3.95
C TYR A 188 11.39 0.70 4.71
N SER A 189 10.31 1.00 4.00
CA SER A 189 9.06 1.42 4.59
C SER A 189 8.56 0.30 5.53
N LYS A 190 7.97 0.68 6.66
CA LYS A 190 7.27 -0.29 7.53
C LYS A 190 5.81 -0.49 7.12
N GLY A 191 5.42 0.06 5.98
CA GLY A 191 4.09 -0.15 5.41
C GLY A 191 3.94 -1.58 4.88
N THR A 192 2.77 -2.16 5.11
CA THR A 192 2.39 -3.49 4.65
C THR A 192 1.30 -3.40 3.59
N ILE A 193 1.04 -4.48 2.89
CA ILE A 193 -0.05 -4.55 1.89
C ILE A 193 -1.44 -4.40 2.51
N ARG A 194 -1.57 -4.38 3.84
CA ARG A 194 -2.85 -4.23 4.56
C ARG A 194 -2.96 -2.92 5.31
N GLY A 195 -1.89 -2.16 5.34
CA GLY A 195 -1.84 -0.85 5.95
C GLY A 195 -0.60 -0.09 5.53
N VAL A 196 -0.75 1.22 5.34
CA VAL A 196 0.35 2.10 4.93
C VAL A 196 1.19 2.58 6.12
N HIS A 197 0.77 2.25 7.34
CA HIS A 197 1.47 2.60 8.58
C HIS A 197 1.55 1.39 9.51
N PRO A 198 2.58 1.29 10.35
CA PRO A 198 2.63 0.30 11.40
C PRO A 198 1.35 0.35 12.26
N GLY A 199 0.71 -0.80 12.47
CA GLY A 199 -0.53 -0.91 13.23
C GLY A 199 -1.83 -0.71 12.45
N GLN A 200 -1.77 -0.55 11.12
CA GLN A 200 -2.94 -0.54 10.22
C GLN A 200 -3.16 -1.87 9.49
N ASP A 201 -2.44 -2.88 9.87
CA ASP A 201 -2.38 -4.19 9.21
C ASP A 201 -3.37 -5.20 9.78
N ASP A 202 -4.51 -4.79 10.31
CA ASP A 202 -5.54 -5.65 10.92
C ASP A 202 -5.02 -6.69 11.92
N GLY A 203 -3.86 -6.45 12.49
CA GLY A 203 -3.24 -7.34 13.45
C GLY A 203 -2.65 -8.62 12.86
N GLU A 204 -2.41 -8.70 11.56
CA GLU A 204 -1.62 -9.79 10.97
C GLU A 204 -0.12 -9.48 11.08
N PRO A 205 0.60 -10.14 12.01
CA PRO A 205 2.01 -9.80 12.31
C PRO A 205 2.97 -10.08 11.15
N ASP A 206 2.56 -10.90 10.19
CA ASP A 206 3.31 -11.35 9.02
C ASP A 206 2.74 -10.82 7.69
N ALA A 207 2.00 -9.70 7.75
CA ALA A 207 1.54 -9.04 6.53
C ALA A 207 2.75 -8.64 5.65
N PRO A 208 2.74 -9.00 4.35
CA PRO A 208 3.85 -8.68 3.45
C PRO A 208 4.08 -7.17 3.33
N ALA A 209 5.33 -6.78 3.08
CA ALA A 209 5.65 -5.39 2.78
C ALA A 209 4.98 -4.94 1.47
N ALA A 210 4.66 -3.66 1.39
CA ALA A 210 4.18 -3.06 0.15
C ALA A 210 5.30 -2.99 -0.88
N ALA A 211 4.98 -3.20 -2.16
CA ALA A 211 5.94 -3.03 -3.25
C ALA A 211 6.26 -1.55 -3.50
N ASP A 212 7.45 -1.28 -3.98
CA ASP A 212 7.89 0.05 -4.41
C ASP A 212 7.44 0.32 -5.85
N LEU A 213 6.33 1.03 -6.00
CA LEU A 213 5.76 1.39 -7.30
C LEU A 213 6.61 2.42 -8.08
N LEU A 214 7.62 2.99 -7.45
CA LEU A 214 8.59 3.89 -8.11
C LEU A 214 9.83 3.13 -8.60
N ASN A 215 10.00 1.89 -8.21
CA ASN A 215 11.05 1.02 -8.70
C ASN A 215 10.60 0.30 -9.99
N PRO A 216 11.18 0.61 -11.17
CA PRO A 216 10.76 0.01 -12.44
C PRO A 216 11.01 -1.50 -12.52
N GLU A 217 11.83 -2.07 -11.62
CA GLU A 217 12.06 -3.51 -11.55
C GLU A 217 10.98 -4.23 -10.72
N ALA A 218 10.19 -3.49 -9.94
CA ALA A 218 9.13 -4.03 -9.09
C ALA A 218 7.73 -3.96 -9.75
N VAL A 219 7.62 -3.34 -10.93
CA VAL A 219 6.35 -3.08 -11.64
C VAL A 219 6.17 -3.94 -12.88
#